data_e26462ef5d5454390def5ae62eee0900
#
_entry.id   e26462ef5d5454390def5ae62eee0900
#
_cell.length_a   1.000
_cell.length_b   1.000
_cell.length_c   1.000
_cell.angle_alpha   90.00
_cell.angle_beta   90.00
_cell.angle_gamma   90.00
#
_symmetry.space_group_name_H-M   'P 1'
#
loop_
_entity.id
_entity.type
_entity.pdbx_description
1 polymer ?
#
loop_
_entity_poly.entity_id
_entity_poly.type
_entity_poly.pdbx_seq_one_letter_code
_entity_poly.pdbx_strand_id
1 'polypeptide(L)'
;MERTFSPMVRQFSAIAGLQQAYTLVYSLDPDGETVCRLTLCRTGSSQRMDSKYMAVAPEFGYRVLQYLCENGVQPEIWQDVVAELDAAQQTEQEGGAWRGQ
;
A
#
# COMPACT_ATOMS: atom_id res chain seq x y z
N MET A 1 19.60 -7.64 -12.33
CA MET A 1 19.62 -6.31 -11.77
C MET A 1 18.47 -6.12 -10.80
N GLU A 2 18.77 -5.61 -9.64
CA GLU A 2 17.76 -5.40 -8.63
C GLU A 2 16.94 -4.17 -8.93
N ARG A 3 15.65 -4.28 -8.73
CA ARG A 3 14.78 -3.12 -8.82
C ARG A 3 14.55 -2.58 -7.43
N THR A 4 14.61 -1.27 -7.32
CA THR A 4 14.40 -0.57 -6.06
C THR A 4 13.21 0.34 -6.18
N PHE A 5 12.38 0.33 -5.16
CA PHE A 5 11.20 1.18 -5.11
C PHE A 5 11.36 2.14 -3.95
N SER A 6 11.38 3.42 -4.25
CA SER A 6 11.58 4.44 -3.23
C SER A 6 10.39 4.46 -2.28
N PRO A 7 10.64 4.52 -0.96
CA PRO A 7 9.54 4.69 -0.02
C PRO A 7 8.84 6.00 -0.27
N MET A 8 7.54 6.00 -0.01
CA MET A 8 6.75 7.22 -0.09
C MET A 8 6.38 7.66 1.32
N VAL A 9 6.46 8.97 1.55
CA VAL A 9 6.25 9.53 2.86
C VAL A 9 5.12 10.55 2.79
N ARG A 10 4.23 10.51 3.76
CA ARG A 10 3.17 11.48 3.88
C ARG A 10 3.15 12.01 5.30
N GLN A 11 3.26 13.33 5.42
CA GLN A 11 3.31 13.99 6.72
C GLN A 11 1.98 14.66 7.01
N PHE A 12 1.52 14.52 8.24
CA PHE A 12 0.28 15.11 8.70
C PHE A 12 0.60 16.08 9.83
N SER A 13 0.12 17.31 9.69
CA SER A 13 0.38 18.35 10.67
C SER A 13 -0.48 18.16 11.92
N ALA A 14 0.01 18.70 13.03
CA ALA A 14 -0.77 18.72 14.25
C ALA A 14 -1.96 19.67 14.08
N ILE A 15 -3.10 19.26 14.65
CA ILE A 15 -4.29 20.11 14.71
C ILE A 15 -4.69 20.22 16.17
N ALA A 16 -4.67 21.42 16.70
CA ALA A 16 -4.89 21.66 18.11
C ALA A 16 -6.22 21.01 18.55
N GLY A 17 -6.14 20.17 19.59
CA GLY A 17 -7.30 19.50 20.13
C GLY A 17 -7.83 18.34 19.32
N LEU A 18 -7.25 18.06 18.15
CA LEU A 18 -7.74 17.00 17.27
C LEU A 18 -6.70 15.94 16.98
N GLN A 19 -5.47 16.32 16.66
CA GLN A 19 -4.44 15.34 16.36
C GLN A 19 -3.06 15.91 16.60
N GLN A 20 -2.13 15.01 16.88
CA GLN A 20 -0.70 15.35 16.92
C GLN A 20 -0.10 15.11 15.55
N ALA A 21 1.03 15.77 15.29
CA ALA A 21 1.74 15.56 14.02
C ALA A 21 2.22 14.11 13.95
N TYR A 22 2.13 13.53 12.75
CA TYR A 22 2.63 12.17 12.55
C TYR A 22 3.02 11.99 11.08
N THR A 23 3.76 10.91 10.84
CA THR A 23 4.26 10.61 9.51
C THR A 23 3.90 9.18 9.15
N LEU A 24 3.45 8.99 7.92
CA LEU A 24 3.23 7.67 7.35
C LEU A 24 4.30 7.39 6.31
N VAL A 25 4.90 6.21 6.38
CA VAL A 25 5.88 5.75 5.41
C VAL A 25 5.33 4.49 4.74
N TYR A 26 5.28 4.51 3.43
CA TYR A 26 4.77 3.41 2.62
C TYR A 26 5.96 2.86 1.84
N SER A 27 6.28 1.59 2.06
CA SER A 27 7.45 1.00 1.42
C SER A 27 7.12 -0.36 0.83
N LEU A 28 7.95 -0.77 -0.14
CA LEU A 28 7.76 -2.03 -0.84
C LEU A 28 9.10 -2.71 -0.98
N ASP A 29 9.12 -4.01 -0.65
CA ASP A 29 10.27 -4.86 -0.85
C ASP A 29 9.90 -5.95 -1.85
N PRO A 30 10.54 -5.98 -3.01
CA PRO A 30 10.29 -7.06 -3.97
C PRO A 30 10.82 -8.38 -3.41
N ASP A 31 10.06 -9.45 -3.65
CA ASP A 31 10.51 -10.78 -3.29
C ASP A 31 10.39 -11.65 -4.55
N GLY A 32 11.31 -11.42 -5.49
CA GLY A 32 11.23 -12.02 -6.80
C GLY A 32 10.36 -11.18 -7.72
N GLU A 33 9.82 -11.82 -8.75
CA GLU A 33 9.07 -11.10 -9.78
C GLU A 33 7.56 -11.23 -9.62
N THR A 34 7.12 -12.12 -8.76
CA THR A 34 5.69 -12.40 -8.64
C THR A 34 5.15 -12.16 -7.24
N VAL A 35 5.99 -11.72 -6.31
CA VAL A 35 5.58 -11.48 -4.94
C VAL A 35 6.29 -10.21 -4.46
N CYS A 36 5.62 -9.43 -3.64
CA CYS A 36 6.24 -8.29 -2.99
C CYS A 36 5.65 -8.12 -1.60
N ARG A 37 6.38 -7.42 -0.76
CA ARG A 37 5.93 -7.13 0.60
C ARG A 37 5.72 -5.62 0.72
N LEU A 38 4.52 -5.24 1.09
CA LEU A 38 4.20 -3.85 1.37
C LEU A 38 4.26 -3.62 2.88
N THR A 39 4.83 -2.51 3.27
CA THR A 39 4.94 -2.15 4.68
C THR A 39 4.42 -0.74 4.87
N LEU A 40 3.62 -0.57 5.89
CA LEU A 40 3.09 0.74 6.28
C LEU A 40 3.53 1.01 7.71
N CYS A 41 4.18 2.15 7.91
CA CYS A 41 4.70 2.53 9.21
C CYS A 41 4.20 3.91 9.58
N ARG A 42 3.69 4.05 10.79
CA ARG A 42 3.29 5.35 11.33
C ARG A 42 4.18 5.70 12.51
N THR A 43 4.74 6.89 12.47
CA THR A 43 5.55 7.42 13.57
C THR A 43 4.98 8.75 14.00
N GLY A 44 5.20 9.09 15.26
CA GLY A 44 4.70 10.32 15.83
C GLY A 44 3.76 10.01 16.97
N SER A 45 2.45 10.27 16.76
CA SER A 45 1.51 10.18 17.85
C SER A 45 1.24 8.73 18.28
N SER A 46 0.96 7.84 17.33
CA SER A 46 0.61 6.46 17.65
C SER A 46 1.41 5.55 16.74
N GLN A 47 2.45 4.97 17.29
CA GLN A 47 3.40 4.21 16.50
C GLN A 47 2.83 2.85 16.12
N ARG A 48 2.96 2.50 14.84
CA ARG A 48 2.47 1.22 14.35
C ARG A 48 3.18 0.85 13.05
N MET A 49 3.48 -0.43 12.90
CA MET A 49 4.08 -0.93 11.66
C MET A 49 3.43 -2.25 11.30
N ASP A 50 2.95 -2.33 10.06
CA ASP A 50 2.31 -3.53 9.54
C ASP A 50 2.88 -3.86 8.18
N SER A 51 2.93 -5.15 7.86
CA SER A 51 3.38 -5.62 6.55
C SER A 51 2.38 -6.62 5.99
N LYS A 52 2.36 -6.72 4.67
CA LYS A 52 1.52 -7.68 3.99
C LYS A 52 2.19 -8.11 2.69
N TYR A 53 2.22 -9.40 2.45
CA TYR A 53 2.70 -9.93 1.17
C TYR A 53 1.57 -9.91 0.14
N MET A 54 1.93 -9.58 -1.09
CA MET A 54 1.00 -9.66 -2.20
C MET A 54 1.62 -10.53 -3.29
N ALA A 55 0.83 -11.44 -3.83
CA ALA A 55 1.27 -12.31 -4.93
C ALA A 55 1.04 -11.58 -6.26
N VAL A 56 1.76 -10.48 -6.44
CA VAL A 56 1.67 -9.67 -7.64
C VAL A 56 3.08 -9.18 -7.98
N ALA A 57 3.25 -8.77 -9.23
CA ALA A 57 4.52 -8.18 -9.63
C ALA A 57 4.80 -6.93 -8.81
N PRO A 58 6.07 -6.67 -8.47
CA PRO A 58 6.37 -5.49 -7.66
C PRO A 58 5.88 -4.17 -8.26
N GLU A 59 5.85 -4.05 -9.57
CA GLU A 59 5.34 -2.84 -10.21
C GLU A 59 3.88 -2.61 -9.88
N PHE A 60 3.09 -3.67 -9.87
CA PHE A 60 1.69 -3.53 -9.49
C PHE A 60 1.56 -3.23 -8.01
N GLY A 61 2.37 -3.91 -7.19
CA GLY A 61 2.38 -3.62 -5.75
C GLY A 61 2.72 -2.16 -5.46
N TYR A 62 3.64 -1.61 -6.24
CA TYR A 62 4.03 -0.22 -6.05
C TYR A 62 2.89 0.73 -6.42
N ARG A 63 2.10 0.38 -7.42
CA ARG A 63 0.92 1.19 -7.76
C ARG A 63 -0.11 1.15 -6.64
N VAL A 64 -0.29 -0.02 -6.03
CA VAL A 64 -1.16 -0.13 -4.86
C VAL A 64 -0.63 0.78 -3.75
N LEU A 65 0.69 0.74 -3.53
CA LEU A 65 1.30 1.57 -2.51
C LEU A 65 1.09 3.06 -2.79
N GLN A 66 1.22 3.46 -4.05
CA GLN A 66 0.96 4.84 -4.44
C GLN A 66 -0.48 5.25 -4.13
N TYR A 67 -1.42 4.36 -4.40
CA TYR A 67 -2.82 4.63 -4.08
C TYR A 67 -3.00 4.84 -2.58
N LEU A 68 -2.38 3.98 -1.78
CA LEU A 68 -2.46 4.11 -0.32
C LEU A 68 -1.90 5.44 0.14
N CYS A 69 -0.76 5.84 -0.42
CA CYS A 69 -0.11 7.08 -0.04
C CYS A 69 -0.94 8.29 -0.45
N GLU A 70 -1.43 8.28 -1.69
CA GLU A 70 -2.20 9.41 -2.20
C GLU A 70 -3.49 9.63 -1.43
N ASN A 71 -4.06 8.55 -0.90
CA ASN A 71 -5.29 8.64 -0.14
C ASN A 71 -5.08 8.68 1.37
N GLY A 72 -3.82 8.71 1.80
CA GLY A 72 -3.51 8.80 3.23
C GLY A 72 -4.08 7.65 4.04
N VAL A 73 -4.05 6.44 3.48
CA VAL A 73 -4.65 5.27 4.13
C VAL A 73 -3.87 4.93 5.39
N GLN A 74 -4.58 4.78 6.49
CA GLN A 74 -4.00 4.57 7.80
C GLN A 74 -3.72 3.09 8.06
N PRO A 75 -2.79 2.79 9.00
CA PRO A 75 -2.47 1.39 9.31
C PRO A 75 -3.66 0.56 9.78
N GLU A 76 -4.68 1.20 10.32
CA GLU A 76 -5.82 0.47 10.85
C GLU A 76 -6.69 -0.16 9.77
N ILE A 77 -6.66 0.39 8.56
CA ILE A 77 -7.54 -0.07 7.49
C ILE A 77 -6.80 -0.48 6.21
N TRP A 78 -5.49 -0.30 6.16
CA TRP A 78 -4.77 -0.46 4.90
C TRP A 78 -4.85 -1.88 4.34
N GLN A 79 -4.85 -2.89 5.20
CA GLN A 79 -4.89 -4.26 4.70
C GLN A 79 -6.24 -4.59 4.06
N ASP A 80 -7.31 -4.00 4.58
CA ASP A 80 -8.61 -4.16 3.94
C ASP A 80 -8.64 -3.52 2.56
N VAL A 81 -8.04 -2.33 2.45
CA VAL A 81 -7.98 -1.64 1.16
C VAL A 81 -7.15 -2.46 0.17
N VAL A 82 -6.01 -2.99 0.61
CA VAL A 82 -5.17 -3.81 -0.26
C VAL A 82 -5.92 -5.06 -0.71
N ALA A 83 -6.65 -5.69 0.21
CA ALA A 83 -7.42 -6.88 -0.14
C ALA A 83 -8.48 -6.57 -1.20
N GLU A 84 -9.12 -5.42 -1.11
CA GLU A 84 -10.11 -5.01 -2.11
C GLU A 84 -9.46 -4.75 -3.46
N LEU A 85 -8.31 -4.11 -3.47
CA LEU A 85 -7.62 -3.83 -4.72
C LEU A 85 -7.12 -5.12 -5.36
N ASP A 86 -6.64 -6.06 -4.55
CA ASP A 86 -6.17 -7.34 -5.05
C ASP A 86 -7.34 -8.14 -5.64
N ALA A 87 -8.47 -8.15 -4.96
CA ALA A 87 -9.67 -8.82 -5.46
C ALA A 87 -10.16 -8.19 -6.77
N ALA A 88 -10.11 -6.87 -6.85
CA ALA A 88 -10.52 -6.17 -8.07
C ALA A 88 -9.61 -6.54 -9.23
N GLN A 89 -8.31 -6.68 -8.99
CA GLN A 89 -7.40 -7.08 -10.05
C GLN A 89 -7.68 -8.50 -10.50
N GLN A 90 -7.92 -9.41 -9.57
CA GLN A 90 -8.23 -10.79 -9.92
C GLN A 90 -9.52 -10.88 -10.70
N THR A 91 -10.52 -10.13 -10.29
CA THR A 91 -11.79 -10.07 -11.01
C THR A 91 -11.58 -9.52 -12.41
N GLU A 92 -10.74 -8.53 -12.55
CA GLU A 92 -10.45 -7.93 -13.84
C GLU A 92 -9.79 -8.92 -14.77
N GLN A 93 -8.85 -9.72 -14.26
CA GLN A 93 -8.18 -10.72 -15.05
C GLN A 93 -9.16 -11.80 -15.52
N GLU A 94 -10.01 -12.24 -14.63
CA GLU A 94 -11.03 -13.23 -14.97
C GLU A 94 -12.10 -12.62 -15.85
N GLY A 95 -12.52 -11.42 -15.51
CA GLY A 95 -13.56 -10.73 -16.23
C GLY A 95 -13.16 -10.36 -17.64
N GLY A 96 -11.87 -10.21 -17.88
CA GLY A 96 -11.40 -9.92 -19.21
C GLY A 96 -11.89 -10.95 -20.23
N ALA A 97 -12.02 -12.19 -19.78
CA ALA A 97 -12.48 -13.26 -20.64
C ALA A 97 -13.96 -13.12 -21.01
N TRP A 98 -14.80 -12.84 -20.02
CA TRP A 98 -16.22 -12.74 -20.32
C TRP A 98 -16.62 -11.34 -20.76
N ARG A 99 -15.80 -10.38 -20.44
CA ARG A 99 -16.07 -9.04 -20.89
C ARG A 99 -15.83 -8.87 -22.38
N GLY A 100 -15.14 -9.82 -22.95
CA GLY A 100 -14.96 -9.84 -24.37
C GLY A 100 -16.24 -10.11 -25.15
N GLN A 101 -17.29 -10.32 -24.47
CA GLN A 101 -18.58 -10.50 -25.09
C GLN A 101 -19.14 -9.19 -25.60
#